data_232bf95fe34a6f053defcab4415cb10f
#
_entry.id   232bf95fe34a6f053defcab4415cb10f
#
_cell.length_a   1.000
_cell.length_b   1.000
_cell.length_c   1.000
_cell.angle_alpha   90.00
_cell.angle_beta   90.00
_cell.angle_gamma   90.00
#
_symmetry.space_group_name_H-M   'P 1'
#
loop_
_entity.id
_entity.type
_entity.pdbx_description
1 polymer ?
#
loop_
_entity_poly.entity_id
_entity_poly.type
_entity_poly.pdbx_seq_one_letter_code
_entity_poly.pdbx_strand_id
1 'polypeptide(L)'
;MTKSNVTPTPNFVNCPDAVSSHRMAYWQWGNPASEHVVVCVHGLSRQGRDFDVLAQVLCDQSAQLPGGVRIVCPDVVGRGESDWLSDPMGYQIPLYVADMLALLAHLQSEARVTTLDWVGTSMGGLIGLVVCEQLRALHAPGGSAAMHASSVKAIPYPRKLVLNDVGPAIQWQAILRIGSYLGQAGHFITLKDAADTMWAISSGFGPHTPEQWLALSHYMVRPVSAHDTKLRLHYDPAIAVPFKQANEASTREGEAMLWHIYDHITAQTLLLRGASSDLLSLETAHAMTQRGPRARLVEFSGVGHAPTIIADDQVAVVSGFLLN
;
A
#
# COMPACT_ATOMS: atom_id res chain seq x y z
N MET A 1 -11.16 13.60 25.73
CA MET A 1 -11.38 14.05 24.35
C MET A 1 -12.19 12.98 23.64
N THR A 2 -13.40 13.32 23.19
CA THR A 2 -14.26 12.40 22.44
C THR A 2 -13.62 12.11 21.10
N LYS A 3 -13.19 10.86 20.87
CA LYS A 3 -12.72 10.40 19.55
C LYS A 3 -13.88 10.57 18.56
N SER A 4 -13.75 11.49 17.61
CA SER A 4 -14.71 11.58 16.51
C SER A 4 -14.41 10.44 15.55
N ASN A 5 -15.12 9.32 15.70
CA ASN A 5 -15.09 8.23 14.72
C ASN A 5 -15.80 8.69 13.45
N VAL A 6 -15.11 9.42 12.59
CA VAL A 6 -15.63 9.74 11.25
C VAL A 6 -15.34 8.53 10.36
N THR A 7 -16.38 7.83 9.98
CA THR A 7 -16.27 6.77 8.96
C THR A 7 -16.04 7.46 7.60
N PRO A 8 -14.89 7.26 6.95
CA PRO A 8 -14.64 7.90 5.67
C PRO A 8 -15.55 7.34 4.58
N THR A 9 -15.88 8.18 3.61
CA THR A 9 -16.55 7.77 2.38
C THR A 9 -15.53 7.57 1.27
N PRO A 10 -15.74 6.62 0.34
CA PRO A 10 -14.84 6.46 -0.80
C PRO A 10 -14.95 7.64 -1.76
N ASN A 11 -13.81 8.09 -2.23
CA ASN A 11 -13.66 9.00 -3.36
C ASN A 11 -13.12 8.19 -4.55
N PHE A 12 -13.16 8.75 -5.76
CA PHE A 12 -12.75 8.03 -6.96
C PHE A 12 -11.89 8.90 -7.87
N VAL A 13 -10.91 8.28 -8.49
CA VAL A 13 -10.12 8.87 -9.57
C VAL A 13 -10.21 7.98 -10.81
N ASN A 14 -10.31 8.59 -12.00
CA ASN A 14 -10.25 7.86 -13.25
C ASN A 14 -8.79 7.64 -13.63
N CYS A 15 -8.42 6.39 -13.79
CA CYS A 15 -7.08 5.95 -14.18
C CYS A 15 -7.14 5.45 -15.63
N PRO A 16 -6.27 5.95 -16.53
CA PRO A 16 -6.19 5.44 -17.89
C PRO A 16 -5.52 4.05 -17.90
N ASP A 17 -6.01 3.15 -18.72
CA ASP A 17 -5.36 1.89 -19.05
C ASP A 17 -5.05 1.80 -20.55
N ALA A 18 -4.50 0.69 -21.03
CA ALA A 18 -4.09 0.52 -22.41
C ALA A 18 -5.25 0.53 -23.43
N VAL A 19 -6.48 0.28 -22.97
CA VAL A 19 -7.67 0.09 -23.85
C VAL A 19 -8.77 1.09 -23.51
N SER A 20 -8.89 1.49 -22.25
CA SER A 20 -10.00 2.28 -21.71
C SER A 20 -9.57 3.10 -20.49
N SER A 21 -10.43 3.16 -19.51
CA SER A 21 -10.13 3.69 -18.18
C SER A 21 -10.89 2.87 -17.14
N HIS A 22 -10.37 2.87 -15.94
CA HIS A 22 -11.01 2.28 -14.77
C HIS A 22 -11.03 3.29 -13.63
N ARG A 23 -11.92 3.10 -12.67
CA ARG A 23 -11.99 3.94 -11.48
C ARG A 23 -11.20 3.28 -10.36
N MET A 24 -10.32 4.04 -9.73
CA MET A 24 -9.67 3.67 -8.49
C MET A 24 -10.33 4.43 -7.34
N ALA A 25 -10.80 3.70 -6.33
CA ALA A 25 -11.32 4.26 -5.09
C ALA A 25 -10.17 4.67 -4.17
N TYR A 26 -10.39 5.69 -3.35
CA TYR A 26 -9.50 6.03 -2.24
C TYR A 26 -10.29 6.56 -1.05
N TRP A 27 -9.81 6.25 0.14
CA TRP A 27 -10.36 6.70 1.40
C TRP A 27 -9.54 7.87 1.91
N GLN A 28 -10.19 8.85 2.53
CA GLN A 28 -9.52 10.06 2.95
C GLN A 28 -9.86 10.42 4.39
N TRP A 29 -8.83 10.83 5.13
CA TRP A 29 -8.91 11.38 6.48
C TRP A 29 -8.19 12.72 6.55
N GLY A 30 -8.50 13.51 7.59
CA GLY A 30 -7.84 14.77 7.87
C GLY A 30 -8.37 15.92 7.03
N ASN A 31 -7.52 16.94 6.85
CA ASN A 31 -7.89 18.15 6.13
C ASN A 31 -7.71 18.00 4.61
N PRO A 32 -8.79 18.00 3.80
CA PRO A 32 -8.68 17.84 2.35
C PRO A 32 -7.91 18.98 1.65
N ALA A 33 -7.78 20.13 2.30
CA ALA A 33 -7.02 21.28 1.78
C ALA A 33 -5.57 21.31 2.28
N SER A 34 -5.12 20.30 3.06
CA SER A 34 -3.75 20.26 3.53
C SER A 34 -2.76 20.09 2.37
N GLU A 35 -1.70 20.90 2.40
CA GLU A 35 -0.57 20.79 1.47
C GLU A 35 0.36 19.59 1.79
N HIS A 36 0.17 18.96 2.95
CA HIS A 36 0.91 17.76 3.36
C HIS A 36 0.03 16.52 3.19
N VAL A 37 0.38 15.69 2.21
CA VAL A 37 -0.33 14.46 1.91
C VAL A 37 0.49 13.25 2.35
N VAL A 38 -0.17 12.31 3.02
CA VAL A 38 0.36 10.98 3.36
C VAL A 38 -0.43 9.94 2.58
N VAL A 39 0.22 9.24 1.65
CA VAL A 39 -0.39 8.15 0.88
C VAL A 39 -0.05 6.83 1.54
N CYS A 40 -1.08 6.01 1.85
CA CYS A 40 -0.93 4.69 2.47
C CYS A 40 -1.42 3.61 1.53
N VAL A 41 -0.51 2.77 1.00
CA VAL A 41 -0.83 1.75 -0.01
C VAL A 41 -0.68 0.35 0.55
N HIS A 42 -1.73 -0.43 0.42
CA HIS A 42 -1.91 -1.75 1.01
C HIS A 42 -1.14 -2.89 0.30
N GLY A 43 -1.12 -4.06 0.94
CA GLY A 43 -0.55 -5.30 0.38
C GLY A 43 -1.43 -5.94 -0.70
N LEU A 44 -0.92 -7.00 -1.33
CA LEU A 44 -1.41 -7.61 -2.57
C LEU A 44 -2.92 -7.89 -2.61
N SER A 45 -3.48 -8.53 -1.59
CA SER A 45 -4.90 -8.91 -1.52
C SER A 45 -5.70 -8.07 -0.52
N ARG A 46 -5.09 -7.00 -0.01
CA ARG A 46 -5.67 -6.12 1.00
C ARG A 46 -6.32 -4.88 0.35
N GLN A 47 -6.63 -3.85 1.12
CA GLN A 47 -7.30 -2.62 0.66
C GLN A 47 -7.02 -1.44 1.60
N GLY A 48 -7.43 -0.24 1.20
CA GLY A 48 -7.09 1.02 1.89
C GLY A 48 -7.55 1.11 3.35
N ARG A 49 -8.64 0.40 3.73
CA ARG A 49 -9.18 0.41 5.09
C ARG A 49 -8.30 -0.33 6.12
N ASP A 50 -7.24 -1.00 5.67
CA ASP A 50 -6.22 -1.55 6.58
C ASP A 50 -5.51 -0.47 7.38
N PHE A 51 -5.50 0.75 6.87
CA PHE A 51 -4.84 1.90 7.50
C PHE A 51 -5.74 2.74 8.41
N ASP A 52 -6.98 2.31 8.69
CA ASP A 52 -7.94 3.09 9.49
C ASP A 52 -7.35 3.58 10.82
N VAL A 53 -6.66 2.68 11.54
CA VAL A 53 -6.06 3.01 12.85
C VAL A 53 -4.93 4.02 12.69
N LEU A 54 -4.01 3.78 11.76
CA LEU A 54 -2.91 4.70 11.49
C LEU A 54 -3.43 6.07 11.02
N ALA A 55 -4.38 6.08 10.09
CA ALA A 55 -4.95 7.31 9.55
C ALA A 55 -5.62 8.15 10.64
N GLN A 56 -6.39 7.52 11.53
CA GLN A 56 -7.01 8.23 12.65
C GLN A 56 -5.95 8.81 13.59
N VAL A 57 -4.91 8.05 13.95
CA VAL A 57 -3.83 8.54 14.82
C VAL A 57 -3.06 9.69 14.17
N LEU A 58 -2.76 9.62 12.88
CA LEU A 58 -2.10 10.70 12.15
C LEU A 58 -2.97 11.97 12.14
N CYS A 59 -4.28 11.84 11.93
CA CYS A 59 -5.21 12.98 12.02
C CYS A 59 -5.19 13.62 13.40
N ASP A 60 -5.35 12.80 14.46
CA ASP A 60 -5.43 13.29 15.84
C ASP A 60 -4.12 13.99 16.26
N GLN A 61 -2.97 13.40 15.91
CA GLN A 61 -1.66 13.96 16.25
C GLN A 61 -1.31 15.20 15.40
N SER A 62 -1.74 15.26 14.15
CA SER A 62 -1.46 16.41 13.29
C SER A 62 -2.44 17.58 13.45
N ALA A 63 -3.49 17.42 14.25
CA ALA A 63 -4.48 18.48 14.48
C ALA A 63 -3.87 19.78 15.06
N GLN A 64 -2.70 19.69 15.70
CA GLN A 64 -1.95 20.82 16.24
C GLN A 64 -0.95 21.43 15.24
N LEU A 65 -0.71 20.77 14.10
CA LEU A 65 0.18 21.26 13.07
C LEU A 65 -0.54 22.26 12.17
N PRO A 66 0.12 23.32 11.70
CA PRO A 66 -0.47 24.25 10.75
C PRO A 66 -0.94 23.51 9.48
N GLY A 67 -2.24 23.61 9.17
CA GLY A 67 -2.84 22.93 8.02
C GLY A 67 -3.16 21.44 8.24
N GLY A 68 -2.65 20.80 9.29
CA GLY A 68 -2.82 19.37 9.54
C GLY A 68 -2.22 18.49 8.44
N VAL A 69 -2.71 17.26 8.31
CA VAL A 69 -2.35 16.35 7.22
C VAL A 69 -3.58 15.87 6.47
N ARG A 70 -3.40 15.49 5.21
CA ARG A 70 -4.37 14.76 4.37
C ARG A 70 -3.87 13.35 4.19
N ILE A 71 -4.56 12.36 4.77
CA ILE A 71 -4.21 10.95 4.61
C ILE A 71 -5.09 10.36 3.51
N VAL A 72 -4.46 9.66 2.56
CA VAL A 72 -5.12 9.07 1.40
C VAL A 72 -4.73 7.61 1.31
N CYS A 73 -5.73 6.72 1.38
CA CYS A 73 -5.54 5.28 1.35
C CYS A 73 -6.28 4.71 0.13
N PRO A 74 -5.61 4.55 -1.04
CA PRO A 74 -6.25 3.98 -2.21
C PRO A 74 -6.54 2.50 -2.03
N ASP A 75 -7.62 2.06 -2.69
CA ASP A 75 -7.84 0.66 -3.03
C ASP A 75 -7.19 0.43 -4.39
N VAL A 76 -6.06 -0.25 -4.45
CA VAL A 76 -5.39 -0.54 -5.73
C VAL A 76 -6.35 -1.33 -6.62
N VAL A 77 -6.38 -1.02 -7.92
CA VAL A 77 -7.31 -1.61 -8.90
C VAL A 77 -7.48 -3.13 -8.70
N GLY A 78 -8.72 -3.59 -8.75
CA GLY A 78 -9.09 -4.98 -8.46
C GLY A 78 -9.30 -5.29 -6.98
N ARG A 79 -9.20 -4.31 -6.06
CA ARG A 79 -9.42 -4.48 -4.61
C ARG A 79 -10.40 -3.43 -4.10
N GLY A 80 -11.05 -3.75 -2.98
CA GLY A 80 -11.97 -2.84 -2.32
C GLY A 80 -13.05 -2.30 -3.27
N GLU A 81 -13.26 -1.00 -3.24
CA GLU A 81 -14.27 -0.30 -4.04
C GLU A 81 -13.78 0.11 -5.45
N SER A 82 -12.52 -0.23 -5.80
CA SER A 82 -11.98 0.00 -7.14
C SER A 82 -12.56 -0.96 -8.17
N ASP A 83 -12.60 -0.52 -9.43
CA ASP A 83 -13.04 -1.35 -10.54
C ASP A 83 -12.12 -2.57 -10.73
N TRP A 84 -12.64 -3.60 -11.36
CA TRP A 84 -11.90 -4.79 -11.78
C TRP A 84 -11.50 -4.65 -13.24
N LEU A 85 -10.31 -5.11 -13.59
CA LEU A 85 -9.81 -5.04 -14.95
C LEU A 85 -10.45 -6.12 -15.84
N SER A 86 -10.75 -5.76 -17.08
CA SER A 86 -11.19 -6.71 -18.10
C SER A 86 -10.06 -7.64 -18.57
N ASP A 87 -8.81 -7.12 -18.61
CA ASP A 87 -7.62 -7.91 -18.89
C ASP A 87 -6.85 -8.19 -17.58
N PRO A 88 -6.86 -9.45 -17.10
CA PRO A 88 -6.11 -9.84 -15.91
C PRO A 88 -4.61 -9.56 -15.98
N MET A 89 -4.02 -9.52 -17.18
CA MET A 89 -2.60 -9.24 -17.36
C MET A 89 -2.21 -7.80 -16.99
N GLY A 90 -3.20 -6.91 -16.83
CA GLY A 90 -2.99 -5.56 -16.31
C GLY A 90 -2.66 -5.51 -14.82
N TYR A 91 -2.95 -6.55 -14.03
CA TYR A 91 -2.68 -6.57 -12.59
C TYR A 91 -1.18 -6.69 -12.26
N GLN A 92 -0.42 -5.66 -12.60
CA GLN A 92 1.03 -5.61 -12.46
C GLN A 92 1.51 -4.25 -11.95
N ILE A 93 2.71 -4.21 -11.38
CA ILE A 93 3.29 -2.99 -10.80
C ILE A 93 3.30 -1.79 -11.76
N PRO A 94 3.61 -1.91 -13.06
CA PRO A 94 3.59 -0.76 -13.95
C PRO A 94 2.23 -0.05 -14.03
N LEU A 95 1.12 -0.80 -14.08
CA LEU A 95 -0.22 -0.20 -14.07
C LEU A 95 -0.53 0.42 -12.71
N TYR A 96 -0.23 -0.27 -11.61
CA TYR A 96 -0.45 0.26 -10.26
C TYR A 96 0.31 1.58 -10.03
N VAL A 97 1.52 1.70 -10.57
CA VAL A 97 2.29 2.96 -10.53
C VAL A 97 1.62 4.05 -11.33
N ALA A 98 1.13 3.74 -12.55
CA ALA A 98 0.40 4.71 -13.38
C ALA A 98 -0.87 5.21 -12.65
N ASP A 99 -1.60 4.32 -11.99
CA ASP A 99 -2.78 4.66 -11.19
C ASP A 99 -2.42 5.57 -10.02
N MET A 100 -1.32 5.29 -9.31
CA MET A 100 -0.85 6.14 -8.22
C MET A 100 -0.43 7.53 -8.71
N LEU A 101 0.22 7.63 -9.86
CA LEU A 101 0.56 8.93 -10.45
C LEU A 101 -0.69 9.70 -10.88
N ALA A 102 -1.72 9.02 -11.39
CA ALA A 102 -3.02 9.63 -11.70
C ALA A 102 -3.70 10.14 -10.42
N LEU A 103 -3.68 9.35 -9.34
CA LEU A 103 -4.18 9.78 -8.03
C LEU A 103 -3.44 11.02 -7.52
N LEU A 104 -2.11 11.01 -7.52
CA LEU A 104 -1.31 12.14 -7.05
C LEU A 104 -1.57 13.41 -7.88
N ALA A 105 -1.72 13.27 -9.21
CA ALA A 105 -2.09 14.38 -10.08
C ALA A 105 -3.51 14.92 -9.77
N HIS A 106 -4.45 14.03 -9.49
CA HIS A 106 -5.80 14.38 -9.06
C HIS A 106 -5.77 15.17 -7.74
N LEU A 107 -5.08 14.66 -6.71
CA LEU A 107 -4.94 15.34 -5.42
C LEU A 107 -4.29 16.73 -5.57
N GLN A 108 -3.26 16.84 -6.43
CA GLN A 108 -2.61 18.11 -6.75
C GLN A 108 -3.56 19.09 -7.44
N SER A 109 -4.54 18.61 -8.22
CA SER A 109 -5.53 19.47 -8.87
C SER A 109 -6.62 19.96 -7.93
N GLU A 110 -6.92 19.20 -6.87
CA GLU A 110 -7.90 19.59 -5.85
C GLU A 110 -7.35 20.62 -4.85
N ALA A 111 -6.12 20.38 -4.40
CA ALA A 111 -5.40 21.27 -3.48
C ALA A 111 -3.90 21.14 -3.73
N ARG A 112 -3.19 22.26 -3.59
CA ARG A 112 -1.73 22.29 -3.75
C ARG A 112 -1.07 21.32 -2.76
N VAL A 113 -0.29 20.36 -3.26
CA VAL A 113 0.52 19.44 -2.47
C VAL A 113 1.97 19.91 -2.52
N THR A 114 2.55 20.24 -1.38
CA THR A 114 3.96 20.65 -1.26
C THR A 114 4.80 19.63 -0.51
N THR A 115 4.16 18.77 0.26
CA THR A 115 4.80 17.70 1.03
C THR A 115 4.07 16.39 0.77
N LEU A 116 4.82 15.39 0.34
CA LEU A 116 4.33 14.03 0.11
C LEU A 116 5.11 13.06 0.99
N ASP A 117 4.40 12.24 1.75
CA ASP A 117 4.95 11.09 2.46
C ASP A 117 4.24 9.82 1.97
N TRP A 118 4.94 8.69 2.03
CA TRP A 118 4.44 7.41 1.53
C TRP A 118 4.58 6.32 2.59
N VAL A 119 3.53 5.54 2.77
CA VAL A 119 3.53 4.32 3.57
C VAL A 119 3.10 3.17 2.67
N GLY A 120 3.95 2.19 2.46
CA GLY A 120 3.62 1.05 1.61
C GLY A 120 3.82 -0.28 2.32
N THR A 121 2.77 -1.09 2.41
CA THR A 121 2.85 -2.45 2.94
C THR A 121 3.06 -3.43 1.79
N SER A 122 4.14 -4.25 1.87
CA SER A 122 4.38 -5.31 0.87
C SER A 122 4.32 -4.75 -0.57
N MET A 123 3.37 -5.20 -1.40
CA MET A 123 3.14 -4.65 -2.74
C MET A 123 3.08 -3.11 -2.75
N GLY A 124 2.44 -2.48 -1.77
CA GLY A 124 2.35 -1.01 -1.68
C GLY A 124 3.71 -0.33 -1.49
N GLY A 125 4.68 -1.02 -0.88
CA GLY A 125 6.07 -0.56 -0.79
C GLY A 125 6.80 -0.69 -2.13
N LEU A 126 6.58 -1.78 -2.88
CA LEU A 126 7.14 -1.93 -4.23
C LEU A 126 6.61 -0.84 -5.17
N ILE A 127 5.31 -0.55 -5.11
CA ILE A 127 4.71 0.56 -5.85
C ILE A 127 5.39 1.87 -5.45
N GLY A 128 5.59 2.12 -4.14
CA GLY A 128 6.25 3.32 -3.63
C GLY A 128 7.68 3.50 -4.13
N LEU A 129 8.48 2.43 -4.19
CA LEU A 129 9.83 2.46 -4.77
C LEU A 129 9.80 2.92 -6.23
N VAL A 130 8.90 2.33 -7.03
CA VAL A 130 8.82 2.67 -8.46
C VAL A 130 8.22 4.07 -8.68
N VAL A 131 7.25 4.51 -7.86
CA VAL A 131 6.74 5.89 -7.87
C VAL A 131 7.86 6.89 -7.57
N CYS A 132 8.72 6.63 -6.59
CA CYS A 132 9.89 7.46 -6.31
C CYS A 132 10.80 7.58 -7.55
N GLU A 133 11.08 6.47 -8.24
CA GLU A 133 11.90 6.49 -9.45
C GLU A 133 11.25 7.29 -10.58
N GLN A 134 9.95 7.13 -10.81
CA GLN A 134 9.23 7.88 -11.83
C GLN A 134 9.25 9.40 -11.54
N LEU A 135 9.00 9.79 -10.28
CA LEU A 135 9.06 11.19 -9.89
C LEU A 135 10.48 11.74 -9.98
N ARG A 136 11.51 10.96 -9.62
CA ARG A 136 12.92 11.35 -9.81
C ARG A 136 13.24 11.60 -11.28
N ALA A 137 12.81 10.70 -12.16
CA ALA A 137 13.01 10.85 -13.61
C ALA A 137 12.29 12.07 -14.20
N LEU A 138 11.07 12.37 -13.72
CA LEU A 138 10.30 13.54 -14.14
C LEU A 138 10.93 14.87 -13.71
N HIS A 139 11.60 14.90 -12.56
CA HIS A 139 12.26 16.09 -12.02
C HIS A 139 13.70 16.26 -12.54
N ALA A 140 14.27 15.26 -13.23
CA ALA A 140 15.62 15.35 -13.78
C ALA A 140 15.73 16.43 -14.86
N PRO A 141 16.87 17.16 -14.95
CA PRO A 141 17.12 18.10 -16.03
C PRO A 141 17.02 17.38 -17.40
N GLY A 142 16.16 17.85 -18.29
CA GLY A 142 15.93 17.21 -19.59
C GLY A 142 15.02 15.99 -19.58
N GLY A 143 14.39 15.68 -18.46
CA GLY A 143 13.39 14.61 -18.35
C GLY A 143 12.31 14.77 -19.40
N SER A 144 12.05 13.71 -20.17
CA SER A 144 11.14 13.73 -21.32
C SER A 144 9.77 14.20 -20.92
N ALA A 145 9.38 15.36 -21.43
CA ALA A 145 8.04 15.94 -21.28
C ALA A 145 7.02 15.26 -22.19
N ALA A 146 7.33 14.07 -22.68
CA ALA A 146 6.41 13.30 -23.50
C ALA A 146 5.30 12.72 -22.60
N MET A 147 4.17 13.39 -22.66
CA MET A 147 2.82 12.90 -22.46
C MET A 147 2.11 12.98 -21.11
N HIS A 148 2.56 13.58 -20.06
CA HIS A 148 1.58 13.98 -19.01
C HIS A 148 2.05 15.27 -18.32
N ALA A 149 1.95 16.28 -19.10
CA ALA A 149 1.91 17.71 -18.82
C ALA A 149 2.30 18.23 -17.42
N SER A 150 1.93 19.44 -17.17
CA SER A 150 2.30 20.29 -16.05
C SER A 150 1.85 19.78 -14.67
N SER A 151 0.77 19.01 -14.56
CA SER A 151 0.23 18.55 -13.27
C SER A 151 1.11 17.50 -12.58
N VAL A 152 1.67 16.54 -13.33
CA VAL A 152 2.54 15.49 -12.74
C VAL A 152 3.91 16.07 -12.34
N LYS A 153 4.43 17.04 -13.08
CA LYS A 153 5.67 17.74 -12.72
C LYS A 153 5.56 18.58 -11.43
N ALA A 154 4.34 18.95 -11.04
CA ALA A 154 4.10 19.69 -9.81
C ALA A 154 3.99 18.79 -8.57
N ILE A 155 3.93 17.46 -8.72
CA ILE A 155 3.90 16.51 -7.60
C ILE A 155 5.27 16.52 -6.92
N PRO A 156 5.36 16.78 -5.61
CA PRO A 156 6.64 16.75 -4.91
C PRO A 156 7.18 15.31 -4.83
N TYR A 157 8.50 15.18 -4.82
CA TYR A 157 9.14 13.91 -4.50
C TYR A 157 8.82 13.53 -3.03
N PRO A 158 8.60 12.26 -2.70
CA PRO A 158 8.33 11.84 -1.33
C PRO A 158 9.43 12.28 -0.37
N ARG A 159 9.05 13.00 0.69
CA ARG A 159 9.95 13.43 1.77
C ARG A 159 10.33 12.23 2.64
N LYS A 160 9.33 11.42 2.99
CA LYS A 160 9.46 10.25 3.84
C LYS A 160 8.81 9.04 3.16
N LEU A 161 9.47 7.89 3.32
CA LEU A 161 9.05 6.61 2.76
C LEU A 161 9.07 5.56 3.87
N VAL A 162 7.92 4.95 4.16
CA VAL A 162 7.80 3.79 5.03
C VAL A 162 7.62 2.56 4.16
N LEU A 163 8.57 1.63 4.26
CA LEU A 163 8.52 0.31 3.64
C LEU A 163 8.15 -0.70 4.72
N ASN A 164 6.94 -1.21 4.66
CA ASN A 164 6.45 -2.18 5.64
C ASN A 164 6.61 -3.60 5.11
N ASP A 165 7.63 -4.24 5.62
CA ASP A 165 8.03 -5.65 5.43
C ASP A 165 8.26 -6.01 3.95
N VAL A 166 8.92 -5.13 3.23
CA VAL A 166 9.30 -5.34 1.83
C VAL A 166 10.58 -4.58 1.50
N GLY A 167 11.33 -5.11 0.57
CA GLY A 167 12.56 -4.52 0.05
C GLY A 167 12.79 -4.91 -1.41
N PRO A 168 13.96 -4.56 -1.96
CA PRO A 168 14.32 -4.88 -3.34
C PRO A 168 14.41 -6.39 -3.62
N ALA A 169 14.82 -7.20 -2.64
CA ALA A 169 14.89 -8.66 -2.76
C ALA A 169 13.72 -9.30 -2.02
N ILE A 170 12.98 -10.16 -2.71
CA ILE A 170 11.83 -10.90 -2.18
C ILE A 170 12.15 -12.38 -2.23
N GLN A 171 11.92 -13.09 -1.12
CA GLN A 171 12.19 -14.52 -1.05
C GLN A 171 11.24 -15.32 -1.94
N TRP A 172 11.78 -16.07 -2.89
CA TRP A 172 10.99 -16.86 -3.85
C TRP A 172 10.00 -17.82 -3.18
N GLN A 173 10.39 -18.44 -2.06
CA GLN A 173 9.51 -19.33 -1.31
C GLN A 173 8.27 -18.60 -0.76
N ALA A 174 8.39 -17.34 -0.37
CA ALA A 174 7.24 -16.54 0.04
C ALA A 174 6.30 -16.24 -1.15
N ILE A 175 6.84 -15.99 -2.34
CA ILE A 175 6.05 -15.83 -3.56
C ILE A 175 5.27 -17.12 -3.87
N LEU A 176 5.90 -18.28 -3.77
CA LEU A 176 5.23 -19.57 -3.97
C LEU A 176 4.12 -19.79 -2.94
N ARG A 177 4.38 -19.48 -1.66
CA ARG A 177 3.38 -19.57 -0.60
C ARG A 177 2.17 -18.67 -0.89
N ILE A 178 2.40 -17.41 -1.24
CA ILE A 178 1.33 -16.47 -1.60
C ILE A 178 0.54 -17.00 -2.81
N GLY A 179 1.23 -17.48 -3.84
CA GLY A 179 0.62 -18.05 -5.04
C GLY A 179 -0.27 -19.26 -4.75
N SER A 180 -0.01 -20.00 -3.66
CA SER A 180 -0.80 -21.18 -3.30
C SER A 180 -2.22 -20.87 -2.87
N TYR A 181 -2.50 -19.67 -2.34
CA TYR A 181 -3.85 -19.27 -1.88
C TYR A 181 -4.43 -18.08 -2.66
N LEU A 182 -3.60 -17.31 -3.37
CA LEU A 182 -4.06 -16.14 -4.11
C LEU A 182 -5.06 -16.53 -5.21
N GLY A 183 -6.17 -15.78 -5.29
CA GLY A 183 -7.21 -16.02 -6.29
C GLY A 183 -8.12 -17.21 -5.97
N GLN A 184 -7.98 -17.86 -4.82
CA GLN A 184 -8.96 -18.85 -4.40
C GLN A 184 -10.27 -18.14 -4.06
N ALA A 185 -11.32 -18.48 -4.80
CA ALA A 185 -12.67 -17.98 -4.54
C ALA A 185 -13.29 -18.79 -3.40
N GLY A 186 -13.66 -18.11 -2.33
CA GLY A 186 -14.43 -18.67 -1.24
C GLY A 186 -15.75 -17.92 -1.06
N HIS A 187 -16.80 -18.63 -0.63
CA HIS A 187 -18.02 -18.02 -0.14
C HIS A 187 -18.12 -18.28 1.36
N PHE A 188 -18.50 -17.28 2.12
CA PHE A 188 -18.62 -17.34 3.56
C PHE A 188 -20.06 -17.06 3.96
N ILE A 189 -20.54 -17.71 5.01
CA ILE A 189 -21.89 -17.47 5.53
C ILE A 189 -21.91 -16.25 6.44
N THR A 190 -20.83 -16.07 7.22
CA THR A 190 -20.69 -14.96 8.17
C THR A 190 -19.33 -14.27 8.01
N LEU A 191 -19.24 -13.05 8.52
CA LEU A 191 -17.96 -12.35 8.64
C LEU A 191 -16.95 -13.13 9.49
N LYS A 192 -17.44 -13.82 10.53
CA LYS A 192 -16.57 -14.63 11.40
C LYS A 192 -15.97 -15.81 10.63
N ASP A 193 -16.76 -16.52 9.80
CA ASP A 193 -16.24 -17.62 8.97
C ASP A 193 -15.15 -17.14 8.02
N ALA A 194 -15.34 -15.95 7.43
CA ALA A 194 -14.34 -15.32 6.58
C ALA A 194 -13.06 -14.95 7.37
N ALA A 195 -13.23 -14.34 8.54
CA ALA A 195 -12.12 -13.95 9.40
C ALA A 195 -11.30 -15.17 9.87
N ASP A 196 -11.96 -16.26 10.28
CA ASP A 196 -11.31 -17.50 10.70
C ASP A 196 -10.53 -18.14 9.51
N THR A 197 -11.11 -18.13 8.32
CA THR A 197 -10.45 -18.63 7.10
C THR A 197 -9.24 -17.79 6.72
N MET A 198 -9.36 -16.45 6.77
CA MET A 198 -8.25 -15.54 6.48
C MET A 198 -7.15 -15.65 7.53
N TRP A 199 -7.49 -15.89 8.80
CA TRP A 199 -6.52 -16.08 9.87
C TRP A 199 -5.58 -17.27 9.60
N ALA A 200 -6.12 -18.35 9.04
CA ALA A 200 -5.34 -19.56 8.74
C ALA A 200 -4.12 -19.28 7.83
N ILE A 201 -4.23 -18.28 6.94
CA ILE A 201 -3.17 -17.88 6.01
C ILE A 201 -2.47 -16.58 6.41
N SER A 202 -2.96 -15.90 7.44
CA SER A 202 -2.47 -14.58 7.89
C SER A 202 -1.98 -14.59 9.33
N SER A 203 -1.85 -15.75 9.98
CA SER A 203 -1.37 -15.87 11.36
C SER A 203 0.02 -15.26 11.55
N GLY A 204 0.81 -15.17 10.48
CA GLY A 204 2.10 -14.46 10.46
C GLY A 204 2.01 -12.95 10.66
N PHE A 205 0.83 -12.32 10.60
CA PHE A 205 0.68 -10.88 10.86
C PHE A 205 0.97 -10.49 12.32
N GLY A 206 1.14 -11.47 13.19
CA GLY A 206 1.41 -11.29 14.61
C GLY A 206 0.14 -11.33 15.47
N PRO A 207 0.29 -11.09 16.78
CA PRO A 207 -0.82 -11.20 17.72
C PRO A 207 -1.87 -10.11 17.46
N HIS A 208 -3.15 -10.54 17.43
CA HIS A 208 -4.32 -9.67 17.35
C HIS A 208 -5.37 -10.15 18.33
N THR A 209 -6.12 -9.23 18.94
CA THR A 209 -7.34 -9.64 19.63
C THR A 209 -8.39 -10.09 18.61
N PRO A 210 -9.36 -10.93 19.02
CA PRO A 210 -10.45 -11.33 18.11
C PRO A 210 -11.17 -10.12 17.49
N GLU A 211 -11.35 -9.04 18.25
CA GLU A 211 -12.00 -7.81 17.80
C GLU A 211 -11.16 -7.06 16.75
N GLN A 212 -9.85 -6.96 16.98
CA GLN A 212 -8.91 -6.35 16.01
C GLN A 212 -8.92 -7.13 14.69
N TRP A 213 -8.85 -8.47 14.77
CA TRP A 213 -8.85 -9.30 13.58
C TRP A 213 -10.18 -9.23 12.83
N LEU A 214 -11.30 -9.22 13.55
CA LEU A 214 -12.62 -9.06 12.95
C LEU A 214 -12.77 -7.70 12.25
N ALA A 215 -12.26 -6.63 12.86
CA ALA A 215 -12.25 -5.29 12.26
C ALA A 215 -11.42 -5.25 10.97
N LEU A 216 -10.19 -5.82 10.97
CA LEU A 216 -9.36 -5.94 9.78
C LEU A 216 -9.99 -6.80 8.68
N SER A 217 -10.83 -7.77 9.07
CA SER A 217 -11.49 -8.69 8.14
C SER A 217 -12.78 -8.10 7.55
N HIS A 218 -13.38 -7.12 8.21
CA HIS A 218 -14.70 -6.58 7.85
C HIS A 218 -14.74 -6.07 6.41
N TYR A 219 -13.74 -5.30 6.02
CA TYR A 219 -13.67 -4.72 4.68
C TYR A 219 -13.10 -5.68 3.62
N MET A 220 -12.55 -6.81 4.05
CA MET A 220 -11.99 -7.82 3.16
C MET A 220 -13.04 -8.69 2.48
N VAL A 221 -14.31 -8.54 2.87
CA VAL A 221 -15.43 -9.29 2.32
C VAL A 221 -16.55 -8.34 1.89
N ARG A 222 -17.33 -8.78 0.91
CA ARG A 222 -18.55 -8.11 0.47
C ARG A 222 -19.62 -9.15 0.11
N PRO A 223 -20.90 -8.78 0.05
CA PRO A 223 -21.94 -9.66 -0.46
C PRO A 223 -21.61 -10.17 -1.87
N VAL A 224 -21.97 -11.42 -2.17
CA VAL A 224 -21.79 -12.00 -3.52
C VAL A 224 -22.60 -11.21 -4.55
N SER A 225 -23.82 -10.81 -4.17
CA SER A 225 -24.69 -9.89 -4.92
C SER A 225 -25.49 -9.03 -3.96
N ALA A 226 -26.19 -8.02 -4.48
CA ALA A 226 -26.99 -7.09 -3.66
C ALA A 226 -28.08 -7.76 -2.81
N HIS A 227 -28.50 -8.98 -3.14
CA HIS A 227 -29.56 -9.73 -2.46
C HIS A 227 -29.06 -11.03 -1.81
N ASP A 228 -27.74 -11.29 -1.86
CA ASP A 228 -27.16 -12.51 -1.27
C ASP A 228 -26.69 -12.23 0.16
N THR A 229 -26.98 -13.17 1.06
CA THR A 229 -26.43 -13.16 2.42
C THR A 229 -25.02 -13.73 2.50
N LYS A 230 -24.58 -14.45 1.46
CA LYS A 230 -23.23 -15.01 1.39
C LYS A 230 -22.23 -13.90 1.07
N LEU A 231 -21.07 -14.01 1.68
CA LEU A 231 -19.94 -13.11 1.48
C LEU A 231 -18.90 -13.75 0.57
N ARG A 232 -18.16 -12.92 -0.15
CA ARG A 232 -16.97 -13.29 -0.92
C ARG A 232 -15.82 -12.34 -0.59
N LEU A 233 -14.60 -12.73 -0.91
CA LEU A 233 -13.45 -11.82 -0.77
C LEU A 233 -13.64 -10.57 -1.64
N HIS A 234 -13.23 -9.43 -1.11
CA HIS A 234 -13.39 -8.10 -1.71
C HIS A 234 -12.18 -7.74 -2.59
N TYR A 235 -11.70 -8.71 -3.36
CA TYR A 235 -10.72 -8.50 -4.40
C TYR A 235 -11.02 -9.39 -5.62
N ASP A 236 -10.53 -9.00 -6.79
CA ASP A 236 -10.66 -9.78 -8.02
C ASP A 236 -9.75 -11.02 -7.96
N PRO A 237 -10.29 -12.24 -8.01
CA PRO A 237 -9.46 -13.45 -8.07
C PRO A 237 -8.47 -13.47 -9.25
N ALA A 238 -8.76 -12.70 -10.30
CA ALA A 238 -7.92 -12.60 -11.49
C ALA A 238 -6.56 -11.94 -11.25
N ILE A 239 -6.35 -11.27 -10.10
CA ILE A 239 -5.01 -10.79 -9.69
C ILE A 239 -3.98 -11.92 -9.58
N ALA A 240 -4.44 -13.16 -9.43
CA ALA A 240 -3.58 -14.33 -9.40
C ALA A 240 -3.02 -14.71 -10.79
N VAL A 241 -3.60 -14.23 -11.88
CA VAL A 241 -3.21 -14.64 -13.24
C VAL A 241 -1.76 -14.26 -13.54
N PRO A 242 -1.36 -12.97 -13.51
CA PRO A 242 0.04 -12.61 -13.75
C PRO A 242 0.97 -13.12 -12.64
N PHE A 243 0.50 -13.20 -11.40
CA PHE A 243 1.30 -13.70 -10.29
C PHE A 243 1.71 -15.16 -10.48
N LYS A 244 0.81 -16.01 -11.00
CA LYS A 244 1.10 -17.43 -11.33
C LYS A 244 2.05 -17.61 -12.51
N GLN A 245 2.26 -16.58 -13.32
CA GLN A 245 3.21 -16.60 -14.43
C GLN A 245 4.63 -16.19 -13.99
N ALA A 246 4.78 -15.63 -12.80
CA ALA A 246 6.09 -15.30 -12.25
C ALA A 246 6.95 -16.56 -12.09
N ASN A 247 8.23 -16.41 -12.36
CA ASN A 247 9.23 -17.46 -12.18
C ASN A 247 10.47 -16.89 -11.49
N GLU A 248 11.33 -17.77 -11.00
CA GLU A 248 12.49 -17.35 -10.21
C GLU A 248 13.45 -16.46 -11.01
N ALA A 249 13.60 -16.70 -12.34
CA ALA A 249 14.46 -15.88 -13.18
C ALA A 249 13.93 -14.44 -13.31
N SER A 250 12.64 -14.27 -13.62
CA SER A 250 12.02 -12.96 -13.71
C SER A 250 12.01 -12.23 -12.36
N THR A 251 11.92 -12.96 -11.26
CA THR A 251 12.01 -12.40 -9.90
C THR A 251 13.41 -11.85 -9.63
N ARG A 252 14.46 -12.54 -10.02
CA ARG A 252 15.86 -12.07 -9.89
C ARG A 252 16.17 -10.86 -10.77
N GLU A 253 15.62 -10.81 -11.99
CA GLU A 253 15.75 -9.64 -12.86
C GLU A 253 15.06 -8.42 -12.22
N GLY A 254 13.86 -8.61 -11.68
CA GLY A 254 13.13 -7.58 -10.94
C GLY A 254 13.89 -7.12 -9.69
N GLU A 255 14.56 -8.02 -8.98
CA GLU A 255 15.40 -7.69 -7.82
C GLU A 255 16.53 -6.72 -8.20
N ALA A 256 17.27 -7.00 -9.26
CA ALA A 256 18.37 -6.13 -9.70
C ALA A 256 17.87 -4.71 -10.03
N MET A 257 16.72 -4.60 -10.70
CA MET A 257 16.08 -3.32 -11.00
C MET A 257 15.65 -2.60 -9.71
N LEU A 258 15.02 -3.31 -8.77
CA LEU A 258 14.56 -2.72 -7.51
C LEU A 258 15.73 -2.26 -6.64
N TRP A 259 16.87 -2.97 -6.61
CA TRP A 259 18.09 -2.50 -5.96
C TRP A 259 18.63 -1.23 -6.60
N HIS A 260 18.62 -1.16 -7.93
CA HIS A 260 19.02 0.07 -8.63
C HIS A 260 18.11 1.24 -8.24
N ILE A 261 16.80 1.05 -8.22
CA ILE A 261 15.84 2.06 -7.77
C ILE A 261 16.11 2.47 -6.32
N TYR A 262 16.26 1.50 -5.42
CA TYR A 262 16.48 1.74 -4.00
C TYR A 262 17.74 2.56 -3.73
N ASP A 263 18.83 2.29 -4.44
CA ASP A 263 20.09 3.01 -4.31
C ASP A 263 19.97 4.51 -4.69
N HIS A 264 18.95 4.88 -5.47
CA HIS A 264 18.70 6.27 -5.88
C HIS A 264 17.58 6.97 -5.07
N ILE A 265 16.97 6.29 -4.10
CA ILE A 265 16.00 6.90 -3.20
C ILE A 265 16.67 7.98 -2.35
N THR A 266 16.08 9.18 -2.33
CA THR A 266 16.55 10.32 -1.51
C THR A 266 15.61 10.63 -0.35
N ALA A 267 14.43 10.01 -0.32
CA ALA A 267 13.48 10.12 0.79
C ALA A 267 14.09 9.56 2.08
N GLN A 268 13.83 10.21 3.22
CA GLN A 268 14.08 9.58 4.51
C GLN A 268 13.28 8.29 4.58
N THR A 269 13.93 7.17 4.85
CA THR A 269 13.29 5.85 4.75
C THR A 269 13.24 5.15 6.10
N LEU A 270 12.06 4.69 6.47
CA LEU A 270 11.80 3.79 7.59
C LEU A 270 11.47 2.41 7.03
N LEU A 271 12.22 1.40 7.43
CA LEU A 271 11.97 0.00 7.11
C LEU A 271 11.40 -0.70 8.34
N LEU A 272 10.17 -1.16 8.24
CA LEU A 272 9.56 -2.03 9.24
C LEU A 272 9.76 -3.48 8.82
N ARG A 273 10.07 -4.36 9.77
CA ARG A 273 10.20 -5.79 9.51
C ARG A 273 9.54 -6.58 10.63
N GLY A 274 8.73 -7.57 10.26
CA GLY A 274 8.37 -8.63 11.20
C GLY A 274 9.58 -9.52 11.46
N ALA A 275 9.96 -9.74 12.72
CA ALA A 275 11.16 -10.51 13.07
C ALA A 275 11.13 -11.94 12.49
N SER A 276 9.93 -12.49 12.26
CA SER A 276 9.69 -13.81 11.64
C SER A 276 9.26 -13.72 10.16
N SER A 277 9.51 -12.58 9.49
CA SER A 277 9.15 -12.43 8.08
C SER A 277 9.85 -13.46 7.20
N ASP A 278 9.07 -14.15 6.38
CA ASP A 278 9.54 -15.07 5.35
C ASP A 278 9.69 -14.40 3.97
N LEU A 279 9.23 -13.14 3.84
CA LEU A 279 9.28 -12.38 2.59
C LEU A 279 10.50 -11.46 2.53
N LEU A 280 10.73 -10.67 3.58
CA LEU A 280 11.88 -9.79 3.72
C LEU A 280 12.92 -10.47 4.62
N SER A 281 14.02 -10.96 4.05
CA SER A 281 15.09 -11.56 4.84
C SER A 281 15.80 -10.53 5.72
N LEU A 282 16.37 -10.99 6.83
CA LEU A 282 17.19 -10.14 7.70
C LEU A 282 18.41 -9.59 6.96
N GLU A 283 19.01 -10.40 6.08
CA GLU A 283 20.14 -9.99 5.25
C GLU A 283 19.77 -8.83 4.33
N THR A 284 18.64 -8.93 3.61
CA THR A 284 18.11 -7.85 2.77
C THR A 284 17.84 -6.60 3.59
N ALA A 285 17.18 -6.74 4.74
CA ALA A 285 16.89 -5.60 5.62
C ALA A 285 18.16 -4.90 6.09
N HIS A 286 19.19 -5.65 6.49
CA HIS A 286 20.49 -5.08 6.86
C HIS A 286 21.17 -4.40 5.65
N ALA A 287 21.15 -5.00 4.46
CA ALA A 287 21.69 -4.36 3.26
C ALA A 287 21.02 -3.01 2.99
N MET A 288 19.68 -2.91 3.20
CA MET A 288 18.92 -1.67 3.06
C MET A 288 19.34 -0.58 4.05
N THR A 289 19.86 -0.92 5.21
CA THR A 289 20.42 0.07 6.16
C THR A 289 21.79 0.63 5.74
N GLN A 290 22.46 -0.02 4.80
CA GLN A 290 23.82 0.34 4.36
C GLN A 290 23.85 0.99 2.96
N ARG A 291 22.77 0.84 2.18
CA ARG A 291 22.67 1.27 0.78
C ARG A 291 21.57 2.33 0.60
N GLY A 292 21.66 3.07 -0.50
CA GLY A 292 20.67 4.07 -0.91
C GLY A 292 20.31 5.05 0.21
N PRO A 293 19.04 5.13 0.63
CA PRO A 293 18.60 6.05 1.67
C PRO A 293 19.07 5.65 3.08
N ARG A 294 19.74 4.51 3.23
CA ARG A 294 20.18 3.95 4.52
C ARG A 294 19.03 3.88 5.52
N ALA A 295 18.01 3.11 5.17
CA ALA A 295 16.78 3.03 5.94
C ALA A 295 17.01 2.78 7.43
N ARG A 296 16.24 3.47 8.27
CA ARG A 296 16.12 3.14 9.69
C ARG A 296 15.30 1.86 9.81
N LEU A 297 15.92 0.78 10.28
CA LEU A 297 15.23 -0.50 10.51
C LEU A 297 14.58 -0.53 11.89
N VAL A 298 13.34 -1.00 11.94
CA VAL A 298 12.61 -1.37 13.16
C VAL A 298 12.00 -2.74 12.97
N GLU A 299 12.30 -3.66 13.90
CA GLU A 299 11.78 -5.02 13.88
C GLU A 299 10.75 -5.23 15.00
N PHE A 300 9.70 -5.98 14.69
CA PHE A 300 8.63 -6.35 15.63
C PHE A 300 8.69 -7.84 15.94
N SER A 301 8.94 -8.17 17.20
CA SER A 301 9.00 -9.56 17.68
C SER A 301 7.62 -10.23 17.62
N GLY A 302 7.59 -11.52 17.26
CA GLY A 302 6.35 -12.29 17.15
C GLY A 302 5.48 -11.93 15.92
N VAL A 303 6.02 -11.14 15.01
CA VAL A 303 5.35 -10.73 13.76
C VAL A 303 6.14 -11.27 12.58
N GLY A 304 5.43 -11.79 11.57
CA GLY A 304 5.96 -12.19 10.27
C GLY A 304 5.56 -11.20 9.18
N HIS A 305 5.21 -11.70 7.99
CA HIS A 305 4.82 -10.85 6.85
C HIS A 305 3.31 -10.62 6.83
N ALA A 306 2.87 -9.40 7.14
CA ALA A 306 3.56 -8.17 7.50
C ALA A 306 2.96 -7.57 8.78
N PRO A 307 3.69 -6.68 9.52
CA PRO A 307 3.07 -5.85 10.54
C PRO A 307 1.83 -5.15 10.01
N THR A 308 0.72 -5.21 10.74
CA THR A 308 -0.57 -4.63 10.29
C THR A 308 -0.69 -3.13 10.56
N ILE A 309 0.24 -2.57 11.33
CA ILE A 309 0.26 -1.16 11.76
C ILE A 309 -1.04 -0.77 12.49
N ILE A 310 -1.55 -1.69 13.32
CA ILE A 310 -2.67 -1.43 14.23
C ILE A 310 -2.27 -1.55 15.70
N ALA A 311 -1.20 -2.28 16.02
CA ALA A 311 -0.66 -2.34 17.38
C ALA A 311 -0.05 -0.98 17.76
N ASP A 312 -0.22 -0.58 19.02
CA ASP A 312 0.18 0.76 19.50
C ASP A 312 1.65 1.07 19.24
N ASP A 313 2.54 0.10 19.43
CA ASP A 313 3.99 0.22 19.17
C ASP A 313 4.27 0.44 17.67
N GLN A 314 3.60 -0.30 16.80
CA GLN A 314 3.74 -0.16 15.35
C GLN A 314 3.24 1.21 14.87
N VAL A 315 2.06 1.61 15.33
CA VAL A 315 1.47 2.91 15.02
C VAL A 315 2.35 4.05 15.52
N ALA A 316 2.85 3.96 16.77
CA ALA A 316 3.72 4.99 17.35
C ALA A 316 5.03 5.17 16.56
N VAL A 317 5.64 4.08 16.09
CA VAL A 317 6.85 4.13 15.26
C VAL A 317 6.59 4.84 13.93
N VAL A 318 5.49 4.50 13.25
CA VAL A 318 5.16 5.09 11.94
C VAL A 318 4.71 6.55 12.08
N SER A 319 3.79 6.85 13.01
CA SER A 319 3.30 8.22 13.21
C SER A 319 4.41 9.15 13.70
N GLY A 320 5.25 8.69 14.64
CA GLY A 320 6.41 9.44 15.10
C GLY A 320 7.43 9.71 13.99
N PHE A 321 7.62 8.77 13.06
CA PHE A 321 8.48 8.99 11.91
C PHE A 321 7.88 10.01 10.92
N LEU A 322 6.60 9.92 10.63
CA LEU A 322 5.95 10.78 9.63
C LEU A 322 5.79 12.24 10.11
N LEU A 323 5.47 12.46 11.38
CA LEU A 323 5.10 13.78 11.90
C LEU A 323 6.27 14.57 12.51
N ASN A 324 7.44 13.94 12.76
CA ASN A 324 8.65 14.63 13.21
C ASN A 324 9.62 14.81 12.03
#